data_c67142f5ee4b33b51c433838040067ff
#
_entry.id   c67142f5ee4b33b51c433838040067ff
#
_cell.length_a   1.000
_cell.length_b   1.000
_cell.length_c   1.000
_cell.angle_alpha   90.00
_cell.angle_beta   90.00
_cell.angle_gamma   90.00
#
_symmetry.space_group_name_H-M   'P 1'
#
loop_
_entity.id
_entity.type
_entity.pdbx_description
1 polymer ?
#
loop_
_entity_poly.entity_id
_entity_poly.type
_entity_poly.pdbx_seq_one_letter_code
_entity_poly.pdbx_strand_id
1 'polypeptide(L)'
;RFRKVTTILEFGVGKSTSIFGNALFINKKNFYNYTSKNLRRGNLYQCHSVDNDESWLNQCRENIPQYLFDSNHINLHLSKLITAEFLGRICTLYNPLPNISPDLIYLDGPDQYSAIGEVRGLSTKHQDRMPMSADILAFEHFLQPGTLIIVDGRTANARFLACNLQRKWAHYHSEKWDQHFFELQEKPLGVYNKRMLNHCLGEDYFNRIEQQ
;
A
#
# COMPACT_ATOMS: atom_id res chain seq x y z
N ARG A 1 14.75 -0.66 -1.94
CA ARG A 1 15.72 -1.09 -2.97
C ARG A 1 15.91 -2.60 -3.02
N PHE A 2 16.00 -3.28 -1.89
CA PHE A 2 16.16 -4.75 -1.85
C PHE A 2 15.00 -5.47 -2.56
N ARG A 3 13.79 -4.98 -2.42
CA ARG A 3 12.61 -5.51 -3.11
C ARG A 3 12.40 -4.76 -4.42
N LYS A 4 13.07 -4.68 -5.40
CA LYS A 4 12.86 -4.04 -6.71
C LYS A 4 11.38 -3.74 -7.04
N VAL A 5 10.71 -2.97 -6.15
CA VAL A 5 9.28 -2.64 -6.21
C VAL A 5 8.95 -1.97 -7.55
N THR A 6 7.79 -2.31 -8.11
CA THR A 6 7.34 -1.78 -9.40
C THR A 6 6.12 -0.88 -9.30
N THR A 7 5.22 -1.13 -8.34
CA THR A 7 3.99 -0.35 -8.19
C THR A 7 3.67 -0.19 -6.71
N ILE A 8 3.48 1.04 -6.27
CA ILE A 8 3.20 1.36 -4.86
C ILE A 8 1.80 1.96 -4.74
N LEU A 9 1.05 1.52 -3.73
CA LEU A 9 -0.14 2.20 -3.23
C LEU A 9 0.18 2.75 -1.85
N GLU A 10 0.01 4.06 -1.67
CA GLU A 10 0.23 4.75 -0.41
C GLU A 10 -1.07 5.36 0.09
N PHE A 11 -1.40 5.12 1.33
CA PHE A 11 -2.51 5.75 2.06
C PHE A 11 -1.95 6.76 3.05
N GLY A 12 -2.26 8.04 2.82
CA GLY A 12 -1.64 9.18 3.49
C GLY A 12 -0.42 9.71 2.74
N VAL A 13 -0.49 10.94 2.23
CA VAL A 13 0.62 11.57 1.52
C VAL A 13 1.59 12.25 2.46
N GLY A 14 2.87 12.34 2.09
CA GLY A 14 3.87 12.98 2.93
C GLY A 14 5.28 12.88 2.38
N LYS A 15 6.25 12.87 3.28
CA LYS A 15 7.67 12.70 2.94
C LYS A 15 7.96 11.36 2.26
N SER A 16 7.23 10.31 2.65
CA SER A 16 7.30 8.97 2.08
C SER A 16 7.01 8.97 0.59
N THR A 17 6.03 9.76 0.12
CA THR A 17 5.66 9.90 -1.29
C THR A 17 6.87 10.24 -2.17
N SER A 18 7.67 11.24 -1.76
CA SER A 18 8.89 11.64 -2.47
C SER A 18 9.94 10.54 -2.49
N ILE A 19 10.11 9.84 -1.36
CA ILE A 19 11.05 8.72 -1.23
C ILE A 19 10.65 7.56 -2.14
N PHE A 20 9.36 7.22 -2.20
CA PHE A 20 8.83 6.18 -3.07
C PHE A 20 8.99 6.54 -4.55
N GLY A 21 8.61 7.76 -4.93
CA GLY A 21 8.79 8.24 -6.30
C GLY A 21 10.24 8.16 -6.76
N ASN A 22 11.19 8.61 -5.93
CA ASN A 22 12.61 8.53 -6.24
C ASN A 22 13.12 7.08 -6.31
N ALA A 23 12.66 6.20 -5.42
CA ALA A 23 13.03 4.79 -5.47
C ALA A 23 12.54 4.13 -6.77
N LEU A 24 11.32 4.42 -7.20
CA LEU A 24 10.76 3.94 -8.46
C LEU A 24 11.47 4.50 -9.70
N PHE A 25 11.87 5.78 -9.67
CA PHE A 25 12.68 6.40 -10.70
C PHE A 25 14.02 5.65 -10.88
N ILE A 26 14.71 5.36 -9.78
CA ILE A 26 15.96 4.60 -9.79
C ILE A 26 15.74 3.17 -10.29
N ASN A 27 14.66 2.49 -9.82
CA ASN A 27 14.33 1.13 -10.26
C ASN A 27 14.02 1.10 -11.77
N LYS A 28 13.29 2.08 -12.29
CA LYS A 28 13.03 2.21 -13.73
C LYS A 28 14.32 2.35 -14.52
N LYS A 29 15.22 3.23 -14.08
CA LYS A 29 16.52 3.44 -14.73
C LYS A 29 17.33 2.15 -14.83
N ASN A 30 17.28 1.32 -13.79
CA ASN A 30 18.11 0.11 -13.71
C ASN A 30 17.45 -1.11 -14.36
N PHE A 31 16.12 -1.22 -14.38
CA PHE A 31 15.45 -2.48 -14.68
C PHE A 31 14.38 -2.40 -15.79
N TYR A 32 14.10 -1.23 -16.34
CA TYR A 32 13.01 -1.03 -17.32
C TYR A 32 13.12 -1.97 -18.52
N ASN A 33 14.32 -2.15 -19.08
CA ASN A 33 14.52 -3.02 -20.25
C ASN A 33 14.11 -4.46 -20.00
N TYR A 34 14.31 -4.96 -18.79
CA TYR A 34 13.87 -6.29 -18.40
C TYR A 34 12.36 -6.33 -18.08
N THR A 35 11.90 -5.41 -17.24
CA THR A 35 10.54 -5.44 -16.69
C THR A 35 9.48 -5.19 -17.75
N SER A 36 9.72 -4.26 -18.67
CA SER A 36 8.79 -3.95 -19.76
C SER A 36 8.56 -5.11 -20.72
N LYS A 37 9.56 -6.00 -20.89
CA LYS A 37 9.48 -7.16 -21.78
C LYS A 37 9.00 -8.43 -21.09
N ASN A 38 9.29 -8.61 -19.81
CA ASN A 38 9.13 -9.87 -19.12
C ASN A 38 8.04 -9.87 -18.03
N LEU A 39 7.67 -8.69 -17.50
CA LEU A 39 6.65 -8.60 -16.48
C LEU A 39 5.32 -8.12 -17.08
N ARG A 40 4.24 -8.79 -16.70
CA ARG A 40 2.87 -8.36 -17.06
C ARG A 40 2.38 -7.38 -16.00
N ARG A 41 2.69 -6.07 -16.18
CA ARG A 41 2.33 -5.01 -15.23
C ARG A 41 1.81 -3.79 -15.97
N GLY A 42 0.67 -3.25 -15.53
CA GLY A 42 0.06 -2.05 -16.12
C GLY A 42 0.68 -0.73 -15.64
N ASN A 43 1.10 -0.66 -14.37
CA ASN A 43 1.53 0.56 -13.70
C ASN A 43 3.00 0.48 -13.25
N LEU A 44 3.88 0.13 -14.20
CA LEU A 44 5.32 -0.01 -13.91
C LEU A 44 5.94 1.29 -13.43
N TYR A 45 6.55 1.23 -12.24
CA TYR A 45 7.29 2.33 -11.61
C TYR A 45 6.42 3.55 -11.28
N GLN A 46 5.18 3.27 -10.83
CA GLN A 46 4.25 4.28 -10.37
C GLN A 46 3.95 4.12 -8.88
N CYS A 47 3.96 5.24 -8.16
CA CYS A 47 3.39 5.40 -6.83
C CYS A 47 2.05 6.11 -6.97
N HIS A 48 1.00 5.51 -6.44
CA HIS A 48 -0.32 6.11 -6.33
C HIS A 48 -0.57 6.40 -4.85
N SER A 49 -0.58 7.69 -4.50
CA SER A 49 -0.75 8.15 -3.12
C SER A 49 -2.13 8.76 -2.95
N VAL A 50 -2.89 8.25 -2.00
CA VAL A 50 -4.30 8.62 -1.74
C VAL A 50 -4.39 9.39 -0.44
N ASP A 51 -5.07 10.53 -0.45
CA ASP A 51 -5.38 11.31 0.73
C ASP A 51 -6.76 11.98 0.61
N ASN A 52 -7.34 12.35 1.73
CA ASN A 52 -8.63 13.05 1.78
C ASN A 52 -8.49 14.56 2.05
N ASP A 53 -7.30 15.06 2.33
CA ASP A 53 -7.02 16.47 2.57
C ASP A 53 -6.36 17.10 1.34
N GLU A 54 -7.11 17.96 0.66
CA GLU A 54 -6.65 18.67 -0.53
C GLU A 54 -5.50 19.64 -0.21
N SER A 55 -5.51 20.28 0.94
CA SER A 55 -4.46 21.21 1.35
C SER A 55 -3.14 20.48 1.59
N TRP A 56 -3.22 19.31 2.20
CA TRP A 56 -2.07 18.44 2.42
C TRP A 56 -1.50 17.88 1.12
N LEU A 57 -2.38 17.46 0.19
CA LEU A 57 -1.98 17.03 -1.16
C LEU A 57 -1.24 18.14 -1.92
N ASN A 58 -1.73 19.39 -1.84
CA ASN A 58 -1.10 20.54 -2.50
C ASN A 58 0.27 20.84 -1.87
N GLN A 59 0.37 20.84 -0.55
CA GLN A 59 1.64 21.02 0.16
C GLN A 59 2.64 19.90 -0.20
N CYS A 60 2.16 18.65 -0.28
CA CYS A 60 2.99 17.53 -0.69
C CYS A 60 3.51 17.72 -2.13
N ARG A 61 2.64 18.18 -3.05
CA ARG A 61 3.00 18.45 -4.45
C ARG A 61 4.10 19.51 -4.59
N GLU A 62 4.03 20.57 -3.80
CA GLU A 62 5.04 21.64 -3.80
C GLU A 62 6.43 21.14 -3.33
N ASN A 63 6.45 20.16 -2.43
CA ASN A 63 7.69 19.62 -1.87
C ASN A 63 8.30 18.46 -2.67
N ILE A 64 7.60 17.94 -3.66
CA ILE A 64 8.06 16.84 -4.50
C ILE A 64 8.78 17.38 -5.73
N PRO A 65 9.98 16.88 -6.07
CA PRO A 65 10.67 17.28 -7.28
C PRO A 65 9.83 17.06 -8.55
N GLN A 66 9.69 18.10 -9.38
CA GLN A 66 8.82 18.11 -10.56
C GLN A 66 9.10 16.94 -11.52
N TYR A 67 10.36 16.54 -11.68
CA TYR A 67 10.72 15.43 -12.57
C TYR A 67 10.06 14.10 -12.23
N LEU A 68 9.62 13.90 -10.97
CA LEU A 68 8.91 12.69 -10.56
C LEU A 68 7.45 12.67 -11.04
N PHE A 69 6.83 13.84 -11.20
CA PHE A 69 5.52 13.97 -11.84
C PHE A 69 5.63 13.85 -13.36
N ASP A 70 6.56 14.58 -13.97
CA ASP A 70 6.76 14.59 -15.42
C ASP A 70 7.07 13.21 -15.99
N SER A 71 7.78 12.39 -15.21
CA SER A 71 8.10 11.01 -15.57
C SER A 71 7.06 9.98 -15.10
N ASN A 72 5.91 10.45 -14.59
CA ASN A 72 4.79 9.64 -14.11
C ASN A 72 5.14 8.62 -13.02
N HIS A 73 6.05 9.02 -12.11
CA HIS A 73 6.42 8.18 -10.97
C HIS A 73 5.54 8.42 -9.75
N ILE A 74 4.87 9.58 -9.67
CA ILE A 74 3.96 9.93 -8.58
C ILE A 74 2.63 10.37 -9.16
N ASN A 75 1.56 9.79 -8.62
CA ASN A 75 0.17 10.08 -8.93
C ASN A 75 -0.56 10.36 -7.61
N LEU A 76 -0.94 11.63 -7.37
CA LEU A 76 -1.67 12.03 -6.18
C LEU A 76 -3.17 11.96 -6.42
N HIS A 77 -3.91 11.35 -5.51
CA HIS A 77 -5.36 11.14 -5.61
C HIS A 77 -6.07 11.77 -4.41
N LEU A 78 -6.90 12.78 -4.67
CA LEU A 78 -7.86 13.26 -3.69
C LEU A 78 -9.04 12.28 -3.62
N SER A 79 -9.31 11.74 -2.45
CA SER A 79 -10.33 10.72 -2.25
C SER A 79 -11.13 10.99 -0.98
N LYS A 80 -12.46 10.86 -1.03
CA LYS A 80 -13.29 11.04 0.16
C LYS A 80 -13.05 9.89 1.13
N LEU A 81 -12.86 10.24 2.40
CA LEU A 81 -12.80 9.26 3.47
C LEU A 81 -14.17 9.12 4.12
N ILE A 82 -14.71 7.91 4.14
CA ILE A 82 -16.02 7.62 4.70
C ILE A 82 -15.93 6.64 5.87
N THR A 83 -16.78 6.82 6.87
CA THR A 83 -17.06 5.78 7.86
C THR A 83 -17.96 4.73 7.22
N ALA A 84 -17.56 3.48 7.30
CA ALA A 84 -18.21 2.35 6.65
C ALA A 84 -18.25 1.12 7.57
N GLU A 85 -18.89 0.07 7.10
CA GLU A 85 -18.92 -1.24 7.75
C GLU A 85 -18.29 -2.28 6.81
N PHE A 86 -17.31 -3.02 7.31
CA PHE A 86 -16.70 -4.15 6.63
C PHE A 86 -16.90 -5.42 7.47
N LEU A 87 -17.66 -6.38 6.95
CA LEU A 87 -18.00 -7.63 7.64
C LEU A 87 -18.52 -7.42 9.08
N GLY A 88 -19.43 -6.46 9.28
CA GLY A 88 -20.01 -6.14 10.59
C GLY A 88 -19.08 -5.32 11.50
N ARG A 89 -17.95 -4.82 10.99
CA ARG A 89 -16.98 -4.01 11.76
C ARG A 89 -16.91 -2.60 11.21
N ILE A 90 -17.02 -1.62 12.10
CA ILE A 90 -16.91 -0.20 11.73
C ILE A 90 -15.46 0.10 11.35
N CYS A 91 -15.29 0.73 10.20
CA CYS A 91 -13.99 1.05 9.62
C CYS A 91 -14.05 2.36 8.83
N THR A 92 -12.94 2.73 8.22
CA THR A 92 -12.87 3.79 7.22
C THR A 92 -12.51 3.21 5.85
N LEU A 93 -13.05 3.82 4.80
CA LEU A 93 -12.74 3.52 3.40
C LEU A 93 -12.54 4.80 2.61
N TYR A 94 -11.57 4.80 1.71
CA TYR A 94 -11.41 5.82 0.68
C TYR A 94 -12.28 5.53 -0.53
N ASN A 95 -12.88 6.56 -1.11
CA ASN A 95 -13.71 6.45 -2.31
C ASN A 95 -13.60 7.70 -3.20
N PRO A 96 -13.06 7.56 -4.45
CA PRO A 96 -12.60 6.32 -5.12
C PRO A 96 -11.17 5.92 -4.73
N LEU A 97 -10.79 4.68 -5.09
CA LEU A 97 -9.41 4.21 -5.07
C LEU A 97 -8.85 4.11 -6.50
N PRO A 98 -7.53 4.28 -6.70
CA PRO A 98 -6.90 3.99 -7.98
C PRO A 98 -6.99 2.50 -8.30
N ASN A 99 -7.41 2.18 -9.53
CA ASN A 99 -7.53 0.79 -9.99
C ASN A 99 -6.17 0.24 -10.44
N ILE A 100 -5.37 -0.19 -9.49
CA ILE A 100 -4.01 -0.69 -9.70
C ILE A 100 -3.79 -2.01 -8.96
N SER A 101 -2.72 -2.72 -9.31
CA SER A 101 -2.27 -3.92 -8.60
C SER A 101 -0.89 -3.64 -7.96
N PRO A 102 -0.83 -3.16 -6.71
CA PRO A 102 0.44 -2.81 -6.06
C PRO A 102 1.22 -4.07 -5.65
N ASP A 103 2.55 -3.96 -5.64
CA ASP A 103 3.46 -4.93 -5.01
C ASP A 103 4.02 -4.43 -3.67
N LEU A 104 3.80 -3.15 -3.37
CA LEU A 104 3.99 -2.55 -2.06
C LEU A 104 2.79 -1.66 -1.71
N ILE A 105 2.27 -1.83 -0.50
CA ILE A 105 1.25 -0.95 0.09
C ILE A 105 1.85 -0.33 1.35
N TYR A 106 1.73 1.00 1.46
CA TYR A 106 2.16 1.74 2.64
C TYR A 106 0.95 2.42 3.28
N LEU A 107 0.69 2.13 4.55
CA LEU A 107 -0.47 2.61 5.29
C LEU A 107 -0.01 3.52 6.43
N ASP A 108 -0.10 4.83 6.22
CA ASP A 108 0.15 5.89 7.19
C ASP A 108 -1.01 6.90 7.29
N GLY A 109 -2.11 6.62 6.67
CA GLY A 109 -3.40 7.33 6.70
C GLY A 109 -4.55 6.38 7.03
N PRO A 110 -5.76 6.87 7.20
CA PRO A 110 -6.19 8.26 7.31
C PRO A 110 -6.11 8.83 8.73
N ASP A 111 -6.32 10.16 8.88
CA ASP A 111 -6.61 10.77 10.17
C ASP A 111 -7.99 10.33 10.68
N GLN A 112 -8.10 10.08 11.99
CA GLN A 112 -9.33 9.57 12.61
C GLN A 112 -10.50 10.56 12.60
N TYR A 113 -10.23 11.87 12.52
CA TYR A 113 -11.25 12.90 12.55
C TYR A 113 -11.79 13.30 11.17
N SER A 114 -11.15 12.84 10.10
CA SER A 114 -11.47 13.24 8.73
C SER A 114 -12.63 12.44 8.11
N ALA A 115 -12.93 11.25 8.63
CA ALA A 115 -13.95 10.38 8.03
C ALA A 115 -15.35 11.01 8.08
N ILE A 116 -16.09 10.92 6.97
CA ILE A 116 -17.45 11.44 6.83
C ILE A 116 -18.46 10.33 7.12
N GLY A 117 -19.55 10.70 7.81
CA GLY A 117 -20.65 9.78 8.10
C GLY A 117 -20.46 8.96 9.36
N GLU A 118 -21.46 8.15 9.63
CA GLU A 118 -21.57 7.31 10.83
C GLU A 118 -22.22 5.98 10.48
N VAL A 119 -21.88 4.93 11.24
CA VAL A 119 -22.54 3.64 11.19
C VAL A 119 -23.20 3.39 12.56
N ARG A 120 -24.53 3.36 12.61
CA ARG A 120 -25.30 3.16 13.86
C ARG A 120 -24.96 4.19 14.96
N GLY A 121 -24.71 5.45 14.57
CA GLY A 121 -24.31 6.50 15.49
C GLY A 121 -22.85 6.44 15.95
N LEU A 122 -22.05 5.59 15.34
CA LEU A 122 -20.62 5.45 15.64
C LEU A 122 -19.77 5.94 14.46
N SER A 123 -18.69 6.65 14.76
CA SER A 123 -17.68 7.08 13.80
C SER A 123 -16.30 6.98 14.42
N THR A 124 -15.26 7.19 13.63
CA THR A 124 -13.89 7.25 14.15
C THR A 124 -13.59 8.56 14.88
N LYS A 125 -14.46 9.58 14.74
CA LYS A 125 -14.31 10.93 15.35
C LYS A 125 -14.52 10.91 16.86
N HIS A 126 -13.56 10.35 17.57
CA HIS A 126 -13.58 10.27 19.02
C HIS A 126 -12.14 10.19 19.55
N GLN A 127 -11.82 10.95 20.61
CA GLN A 127 -10.44 11.04 21.12
C GLN A 127 -9.84 9.69 21.55
N ASP A 128 -10.68 8.75 21.97
CA ASP A 128 -10.25 7.42 22.43
C ASP A 128 -10.31 6.34 21.33
N ARG A 129 -10.55 6.75 20.08
CA ARG A 129 -10.60 5.82 18.93
C ARG A 129 -9.43 6.03 18.01
N MET A 130 -9.01 4.95 17.37
CA MET A 130 -7.99 4.97 16.33
C MET A 130 -8.63 4.72 14.97
N PRO A 131 -8.08 5.25 13.87
CA PRO A 131 -8.58 4.96 12.54
C PRO A 131 -8.39 3.47 12.22
N MET A 132 -9.39 2.88 11.54
CA MET A 132 -9.40 1.48 11.14
C MET A 132 -9.64 1.40 9.64
N SER A 133 -8.62 1.69 8.83
CA SER A 133 -8.70 1.57 7.37
C SER A 133 -8.90 0.11 6.97
N ALA A 134 -9.95 -0.15 6.20
CA ALA A 134 -10.28 -1.47 5.68
C ALA A 134 -10.08 -1.60 4.17
N ASP A 135 -9.57 -0.57 3.51
CA ASP A 135 -9.38 -0.55 2.05
C ASP A 135 -8.66 -1.79 1.54
N ILE A 136 -7.55 -2.16 2.18
CA ILE A 136 -6.73 -3.32 1.80
C ILE A 136 -7.54 -4.62 1.86
N LEU A 137 -8.42 -4.76 2.85
CA LEU A 137 -9.27 -5.95 3.01
C LEU A 137 -10.27 -6.09 1.87
N ALA A 138 -10.77 -4.96 1.33
CA ALA A 138 -11.75 -4.97 0.25
C ALA A 138 -11.17 -5.52 -1.07
N PHE A 139 -9.87 -5.35 -1.32
CA PHE A 139 -9.21 -5.85 -2.52
C PHE A 139 -8.13 -6.91 -2.26
N GLU A 140 -8.07 -7.47 -1.05
CA GLU A 140 -7.07 -8.48 -0.65
C GLU A 140 -6.91 -9.60 -1.68
N HIS A 141 -8.02 -10.12 -2.21
CA HIS A 141 -8.00 -11.24 -3.15
C HIS A 141 -7.45 -10.89 -4.53
N PHE A 142 -7.32 -9.61 -4.88
CA PHE A 142 -6.64 -9.16 -6.11
C PHE A 142 -5.13 -9.01 -5.94
N LEU A 143 -4.63 -9.02 -4.70
CA LEU A 143 -3.20 -8.90 -4.43
C LEU A 143 -2.46 -10.17 -4.85
N GLN A 144 -1.27 -9.98 -5.40
CA GLN A 144 -0.44 -11.10 -5.87
C GLN A 144 0.49 -11.59 -4.76
N PRO A 145 0.81 -12.91 -4.71
CA PRO A 145 1.88 -13.42 -3.86
C PRO A 145 3.13 -12.55 -3.96
N GLY A 146 3.79 -12.31 -2.84
CA GLY A 146 4.92 -11.41 -2.73
C GLY A 146 4.55 -9.94 -2.45
N THR A 147 3.29 -9.55 -2.47
CA THR A 147 2.88 -8.21 -2.05
C THR A 147 3.26 -7.97 -0.58
N LEU A 148 3.81 -6.79 -0.30
CA LEU A 148 4.15 -6.33 1.04
C LEU A 148 3.24 -5.18 1.45
N ILE A 149 2.66 -5.27 2.64
CA ILE A 149 1.98 -4.17 3.32
C ILE A 149 2.89 -3.69 4.46
N ILE A 150 3.11 -2.39 4.54
CA ILE A 150 3.78 -1.72 5.65
C ILE A 150 2.76 -0.81 6.33
N VAL A 151 2.54 -1.00 7.62
CA VAL A 151 1.70 -0.12 8.45
C VAL A 151 2.61 0.66 9.37
N ASP A 152 2.61 1.99 9.26
CA ASP A 152 3.54 2.87 9.95
C ASP A 152 2.86 3.57 11.14
N GLY A 153 3.39 3.33 12.37
CA GLY A 153 2.91 3.95 13.60
C GLY A 153 1.45 3.69 13.98
N ARG A 154 0.78 2.71 13.35
CA ARG A 154 -0.67 2.47 13.46
C ARG A 154 -0.98 1.06 13.97
N THR A 155 -0.43 0.71 15.13
CA THR A 155 -0.56 -0.65 15.70
C THR A 155 -2.02 -1.12 15.82
N ALA A 156 -2.97 -0.22 16.16
CA ALA A 156 -4.38 -0.59 16.22
C ALA A 156 -4.92 -1.00 14.83
N ASN A 157 -4.58 -0.28 13.78
CA ASN A 157 -4.94 -0.63 12.40
C ASN A 157 -4.24 -1.92 11.93
N ALA A 158 -2.97 -2.10 12.29
CA ALA A 158 -2.25 -3.34 11.99
C ALA A 158 -2.91 -4.57 12.65
N ARG A 159 -3.35 -4.46 13.90
CA ARG A 159 -4.13 -5.51 14.58
C ARG A 159 -5.48 -5.75 13.91
N PHE A 160 -6.16 -4.69 13.47
CA PHE A 160 -7.40 -4.82 12.72
C PHE A 160 -7.19 -5.58 11.40
N LEU A 161 -6.15 -5.26 10.64
CA LEU A 161 -5.78 -6.01 9.43
C LEU A 161 -5.44 -7.46 9.77
N ALA A 162 -4.59 -7.72 10.76
CA ALA A 162 -4.19 -9.07 11.16
C ALA A 162 -5.38 -9.97 11.54
N CYS A 163 -6.43 -9.38 12.14
CA CYS A 163 -7.65 -10.11 12.49
C CYS A 163 -8.63 -10.34 11.33
N ASN A 164 -8.45 -9.68 10.19
CA ASN A 164 -9.39 -9.71 9.08
C ASN A 164 -8.81 -10.20 7.75
N LEU A 165 -7.49 -10.16 7.58
CA LEU A 165 -6.81 -10.75 6.43
C LEU A 165 -7.05 -12.26 6.39
N GLN A 166 -7.45 -12.78 5.22
CA GLN A 166 -7.90 -14.16 5.05
C GLN A 166 -6.86 -15.05 4.37
N ARG A 167 -5.94 -14.44 3.60
CA ARG A 167 -4.91 -15.16 2.86
C ARG A 167 -3.68 -15.44 3.74
N LYS A 168 -2.68 -16.11 3.20
CA LYS A 168 -1.47 -16.51 3.94
C LYS A 168 -0.48 -15.36 4.07
N TRP A 169 -0.69 -14.50 5.06
CA TRP A 169 0.17 -13.38 5.37
C TRP A 169 1.15 -13.72 6.49
N ALA A 170 2.45 -13.54 6.24
CA ALA A 170 3.44 -13.51 7.30
C ALA A 170 3.46 -12.11 7.91
N HIS A 171 3.27 -12.00 9.21
CA HIS A 171 3.24 -10.74 9.95
C HIS A 171 4.46 -10.60 10.84
N TYR A 172 5.11 -9.44 10.77
CA TYR A 172 6.23 -9.06 11.63
C TYR A 172 6.01 -7.63 12.15
N HIS A 173 6.29 -7.40 13.42
CA HIS A 173 6.29 -6.08 14.06
C HIS A 173 7.70 -5.68 14.46
N SER A 174 8.15 -4.52 14.00
CA SER A 174 9.40 -3.89 14.42
C SER A 174 9.09 -2.82 15.46
N GLU A 175 9.24 -3.16 16.75
CA GLU A 175 9.06 -2.20 17.85
C GLU A 175 10.01 -1.00 17.73
N LYS A 176 11.22 -1.22 17.25
CA LYS A 176 12.22 -0.17 17.07
C LYS A 176 11.76 0.97 16.14
N TRP A 177 11.01 0.62 15.10
CA TRP A 177 10.55 1.55 14.08
C TRP A 177 9.05 1.81 14.15
N ASP A 178 8.35 1.17 15.10
CA ASP A 178 6.89 1.16 15.22
C ASP A 178 6.20 0.84 13.89
N GLN A 179 6.70 -0.19 13.19
CA GLN A 179 6.19 -0.59 11.89
C GLN A 179 5.78 -2.05 11.87
N HIS A 180 4.63 -2.33 11.26
CA HIS A 180 4.17 -3.68 10.99
C HIS A 180 4.32 -4.01 9.51
N PHE A 181 4.76 -5.23 9.24
CA PHE A 181 5.00 -5.76 7.90
C PHE A 181 4.13 -7.00 7.69
N PHE A 182 3.36 -7.02 6.59
CA PHE A 182 2.61 -8.20 6.18
C PHE A 182 3.07 -8.58 4.77
N GLU A 183 3.67 -9.76 4.60
CA GLU A 183 4.08 -10.30 3.31
C GLU A 183 3.14 -11.44 2.90
N LEU A 184 2.55 -11.36 1.71
CA LEU A 184 1.70 -12.42 1.18
C LEU A 184 2.56 -13.59 0.70
N GLN A 185 2.64 -14.64 1.52
CA GLN A 185 3.50 -15.81 1.32
C GLN A 185 2.71 -17.00 0.78
N GLU A 186 2.42 -16.97 -0.50
CA GLU A 186 1.72 -18.01 -1.22
C GLU A 186 2.53 -18.48 -2.44
N LYS A 187 2.17 -19.64 -2.97
CA LYS A 187 2.74 -20.12 -4.24
C LYS A 187 2.39 -19.17 -5.39
N PRO A 188 3.27 -19.02 -6.39
CA PRO A 188 3.02 -18.14 -7.52
C PRO A 188 1.70 -18.46 -8.26
N LEU A 189 0.98 -17.39 -8.65
CA LEU A 189 -0.21 -17.49 -9.50
C LEU A 189 0.14 -17.67 -10.98
N GLY A 190 0.92 -18.71 -11.29
CA GLY A 190 1.36 -19.01 -12.66
C GLY A 190 2.62 -18.25 -13.08
N VAL A 191 2.95 -18.35 -14.39
CA VAL A 191 4.27 -17.95 -14.94
C VAL A 191 4.60 -16.47 -14.79
N TYR A 192 3.61 -15.60 -14.96
CA TYR A 192 3.85 -14.15 -14.89
C TYR A 192 4.15 -13.68 -13.46
N ASN A 193 3.39 -14.15 -12.48
CA ASN A 193 3.66 -13.85 -11.08
C ASN A 193 4.99 -14.48 -10.63
N LYS A 194 5.31 -15.72 -11.07
CA LYS A 194 6.61 -16.34 -10.80
C LYS A 194 7.78 -15.49 -11.32
N ARG A 195 7.67 -14.94 -12.54
CA ARG A 195 8.68 -14.03 -13.10
C ARG A 195 8.83 -12.76 -12.28
N MET A 196 7.70 -12.18 -11.83
CA MET A 196 7.70 -11.00 -10.95
C MET A 196 8.39 -11.30 -9.62
N LEU A 197 8.04 -12.40 -8.97
CA LEU A 197 8.66 -12.82 -7.70
C LEU A 197 10.17 -13.02 -7.84
N ASN A 198 10.62 -13.72 -8.88
CA ASN A 198 12.05 -13.90 -9.16
C ASN A 198 12.77 -12.56 -9.36
N HIS A 199 12.16 -11.62 -10.09
CA HIS A 199 12.76 -10.31 -10.34
C HIS A 199 12.77 -9.44 -9.08
N CYS A 200 11.64 -9.35 -8.37
CA CYS A 200 11.46 -8.44 -7.26
C CYS A 200 12.10 -8.94 -5.95
N LEU A 201 12.04 -10.24 -5.69
CA LEU A 201 12.38 -10.86 -4.40
C LEU A 201 13.50 -11.90 -4.46
N GLY A 202 13.77 -12.46 -5.67
CA GLY A 202 14.78 -13.47 -5.84
C GLY A 202 14.40 -14.83 -5.23
N GLU A 203 15.41 -15.70 -5.07
CA GLU A 203 15.24 -17.06 -4.54
C GLU A 203 14.83 -17.11 -3.08
N ASP A 204 15.17 -16.10 -2.29
CA ASP A 204 14.84 -16.03 -0.87
C ASP A 204 13.32 -16.12 -0.61
N TYR A 205 12.50 -15.60 -1.52
CA TYR A 205 11.05 -15.73 -1.40
C TYR A 205 10.62 -17.19 -1.49
N PHE A 206 11.14 -17.94 -2.46
CA PHE A 206 10.76 -19.34 -2.67
C PHE A 206 11.23 -20.23 -1.52
N ASN A 207 12.43 -19.97 -0.98
CA ASN A 207 12.93 -20.67 0.19
C ASN A 207 12.00 -20.46 1.42
N ARG A 208 11.47 -19.24 1.62
CA ARG A 208 10.55 -18.96 2.73
C ARG A 208 9.20 -19.66 2.60
N ILE A 209 8.65 -19.77 1.39
CA ILE A 209 7.34 -20.43 1.20
C ILE A 209 7.42 -21.95 1.19
N GLU A 210 8.60 -22.55 0.92
CA GLU A 210 8.82 -24.00 0.98
C GLU A 210 9.00 -24.51 2.40
N GLN A 211 9.46 -23.67 3.33
CA GLN A 211 9.68 -24.01 4.73
C GLN A 211 8.42 -23.94 5.60
N GLN A 212 7.28 -23.59 5.04
CA GLN A 212 5.98 -23.45 5.70
C GLN A 212 5.04 -24.62 5.35
#